data_95e88cd3eed0a9d1b352e90b4e5a1695
#
_entry.id   95e88cd3eed0a9d1b352e90b4e5a1695
#
_cell.length_a   1.000
_cell.length_b   1.000
_cell.length_c   1.000
_cell.angle_alpha   90.00
_cell.angle_beta   90.00
_cell.angle_gamma   90.00
#
_symmetry.space_group_name_H-M   'P 1'
#
loop_
_entity.id
_entity.type
_entity.pdbx_description
1 polymer ?
#
loop_
_entity_poly.entity_id
_entity_poly.type
_entity_poly.pdbx_seq_one_letter_code
_entity_poly.pdbx_strand_id
1 'polypeptide(L)'
;MAGIRRFFLKLVAILTLSCAVIAGNLLPASAHGERAQEPYLRTRTVQFYDVHFSKTKLAVNEEFEVTGAFHLMTDWPDAVAPPDVVFVSTVSPGPTLTRIESYLNEEPARQSFTKLELGRDYRFRLVLKARTPGTVHIHPTIAVKGSGALVGPGEWIETTGNAADFAFPLTTLTGQRIPDLQTYGLANAIGWHVIWIVLAAIWLLFWLVRPLLLPRWIALTKGREDALIGLRDVGVALSLTVVVLALVFGGYAWEAERYPYNVPLQSGTSKIAPLPAADPGAVFKVEKATYDVPGRSMRLTALVTNSFTKPLTIGELTTANIRFVNRALPAETAQIDNRYPDDLIARNDLIVSNNEPLNPGESRQITIEATDAVWETERLVSFLTDVDSKFGGLVFLYDDAGQRHIAEIGGPIVPSFTEIGAKVAGGAQ
;
A
#
# COMPACT_ATOMS: atom_id res chain seq x y z
N MET A 1 41.73 -40.37 -3.04
CA MET A 1 41.79 -39.06 -2.37
C MET A 1 41.65 -37.85 -3.31
N ALA A 2 42.24 -37.84 -4.51
CA ALA A 2 42.16 -36.70 -5.45
C ALA A 2 40.74 -36.38 -5.96
N GLY A 3 39.86 -37.35 -6.14
CA GLY A 3 38.48 -37.14 -6.59
C GLY A 3 37.57 -36.44 -5.57
N ILE A 4 37.69 -36.77 -4.30
CA ILE A 4 36.91 -36.19 -3.20
C ILE A 4 37.31 -34.72 -3.00
N ARG A 5 38.60 -34.40 -3.10
CA ARG A 5 39.09 -33.01 -2.98
C ARG A 5 38.58 -32.13 -4.13
N ARG A 6 38.52 -32.65 -5.36
CA ARG A 6 37.97 -31.93 -6.52
C ARG A 6 36.46 -31.73 -6.41
N PHE A 7 35.73 -32.70 -5.84
CA PHE A 7 34.28 -32.57 -5.59
C PHE A 7 34.00 -31.51 -4.54
N PHE A 8 34.74 -31.52 -3.43
CA PHE A 8 34.57 -30.49 -2.37
C PHE A 8 34.91 -29.08 -2.88
N LEU A 9 35.95 -28.91 -3.68
CA LEU A 9 36.32 -27.62 -4.26
C LEU A 9 35.24 -27.10 -5.23
N LYS A 10 34.61 -27.95 -6.03
CA LYS A 10 33.50 -27.59 -6.90
C LYS A 10 32.24 -27.20 -6.11
N LEU A 11 31.93 -27.92 -5.05
CA LEU A 11 30.79 -27.63 -4.17
C LEU A 11 30.95 -26.27 -3.46
N VAL A 12 32.15 -26.02 -2.92
CA VAL A 12 32.47 -24.72 -2.30
C VAL A 12 32.42 -23.59 -3.31
N ALA A 13 32.92 -23.78 -4.54
CA ALA A 13 32.86 -22.78 -5.60
C ALA A 13 31.42 -22.49 -6.04
N ILE A 14 30.56 -23.51 -6.12
CA ILE A 14 29.12 -23.30 -6.44
C ILE A 14 28.42 -22.55 -5.31
N LEU A 15 28.65 -22.90 -4.06
CA LEU A 15 28.07 -22.24 -2.89
C LEU A 15 28.51 -20.79 -2.79
N THR A 16 29.80 -20.50 -2.98
CA THR A 16 30.30 -19.10 -2.95
C THR A 16 29.75 -18.28 -4.12
N LEU A 17 29.64 -18.86 -5.32
CA LEU A 17 29.06 -18.18 -6.47
C LEU A 17 27.56 -17.90 -6.26
N SER A 18 26.82 -18.86 -5.70
CA SER A 18 25.39 -18.67 -5.36
C SER A 18 25.19 -17.59 -4.30
N CYS A 19 26.02 -17.54 -3.26
CA CYS A 19 25.98 -16.47 -2.25
C CYS A 19 26.33 -15.09 -2.85
N ALA A 20 27.31 -15.02 -3.76
CA ALA A 20 27.69 -13.79 -4.43
C ALA A 20 26.59 -13.25 -5.36
N VAL A 21 25.87 -14.15 -6.07
CA VAL A 21 24.73 -13.77 -6.91
C VAL A 21 23.55 -13.26 -6.07
N ILE A 22 23.28 -13.88 -4.92
CA ILE A 22 22.23 -13.44 -3.99
C ILE A 22 22.58 -12.08 -3.38
N ALA A 23 23.83 -11.87 -2.97
CA ALA A 23 24.30 -10.62 -2.37
C ALA A 23 24.34 -9.45 -3.39
N GLY A 24 24.62 -9.75 -4.68
CA GLY A 24 24.69 -8.74 -5.75
C GLY A 24 23.34 -8.16 -6.19
N ASN A 25 22.22 -8.76 -5.80
CA ASN A 25 20.87 -8.31 -6.16
C ASN A 25 20.18 -7.43 -5.10
N LEU A 26 20.90 -7.00 -4.06
CA LEU A 26 20.38 -6.08 -3.04
C LEU A 26 20.55 -4.61 -3.49
N LEU A 27 20.07 -4.26 -4.68
CA LEU A 27 19.88 -2.85 -5.04
C LEU A 27 18.71 -2.31 -4.23
N PRO A 28 18.85 -1.12 -3.60
CA PRO A 28 17.71 -0.48 -2.98
C PRO A 28 16.65 -0.21 -4.05
N ALA A 29 15.54 -0.90 -3.96
CA ALA A 29 14.36 -0.61 -4.77
C ALA A 29 13.79 0.73 -4.28
N SER A 30 14.08 1.82 -4.97
CA SER A 30 13.34 3.07 -4.81
C SER A 30 11.96 2.85 -5.44
N ALA A 31 11.04 2.34 -4.65
CA ALA A 31 9.65 2.17 -5.05
C ALA A 31 8.92 3.50 -4.84
N HIS A 32 8.80 4.30 -5.89
CA HIS A 32 7.75 5.30 -5.98
C HIS A 32 6.44 4.58 -6.33
N GLY A 33 5.77 4.01 -5.31
CA GLY A 33 4.56 3.19 -5.51
C GLY A 33 3.42 3.94 -6.20
N GLU A 34 3.33 5.24 -5.98
CA GLU A 34 2.31 6.12 -6.56
C GLU A 34 2.46 6.25 -8.08
N ARG A 35 3.66 6.60 -8.56
CA ARG A 35 3.95 6.78 -9.99
C ARG A 35 3.92 5.48 -10.80
N ALA A 36 3.91 4.34 -10.13
CA ALA A 36 3.84 3.04 -10.76
C ALA A 36 2.41 2.58 -11.02
N GLN A 37 1.41 3.26 -10.44
CA GLN A 37 0.01 2.91 -10.65
C GLN A 37 -0.53 3.50 -11.95
N GLU A 38 -1.35 2.72 -12.66
CA GLU A 38 -2.06 3.19 -13.83
C GLU A 38 -2.96 4.39 -13.47
N PRO A 39 -3.03 5.44 -14.30
CA PRO A 39 -3.76 6.66 -13.97
C PRO A 39 -5.23 6.43 -13.63
N TYR A 40 -5.93 5.52 -14.30
CA TYR A 40 -7.34 5.24 -13.99
C TYR A 40 -7.54 4.73 -12.55
N LEU A 41 -6.55 4.02 -11.97
CA LEU A 41 -6.58 3.62 -10.57
C LEU A 41 -6.46 4.82 -9.63
N ARG A 42 -5.76 5.86 -10.06
CA ARG A 42 -5.51 7.05 -9.26
C ARG A 42 -6.61 8.10 -9.41
N THR A 43 -7.27 8.18 -10.57
CA THR A 43 -8.28 9.20 -10.86
C THR A 43 -9.70 8.73 -10.60
N ARG A 44 -10.01 7.44 -10.79
CA ARG A 44 -11.40 6.94 -10.83
C ARG A 44 -11.75 5.92 -9.74
N THR A 45 -10.84 5.65 -8.80
CA THR A 45 -11.14 4.72 -7.70
C THR A 45 -11.29 5.44 -6.37
N VAL A 46 -10.21 5.67 -5.66
CA VAL A 46 -10.18 6.33 -4.36
C VAL A 46 -9.51 7.69 -4.51
N GLN A 47 -10.22 8.75 -4.17
CA GLN A 47 -9.67 10.09 -4.09
C GLN A 47 -9.38 10.43 -2.64
N PHE A 48 -8.09 10.54 -2.29
CA PHE A 48 -7.67 10.95 -0.96
C PHE A 48 -7.67 12.47 -0.85
N TYR A 49 -8.07 12.98 0.32
CA TYR A 49 -8.03 14.40 0.65
C TYR A 49 -7.76 14.61 2.13
N ASP A 50 -7.34 15.81 2.51
CA ASP A 50 -6.97 16.19 3.88
C ASP A 50 -5.95 15.22 4.52
N VAL A 51 -5.05 14.66 3.72
CA VAL A 51 -4.02 13.75 4.23
C VAL A 51 -2.97 14.54 4.98
N HIS A 52 -2.68 14.11 6.20
CA HIS A 52 -1.76 14.77 7.11
C HIS A 52 -0.86 13.76 7.79
N PHE A 53 0.43 14.07 7.81
CA PHE A 53 1.47 13.35 8.54
C PHE A 53 1.84 14.17 9.79
N SER A 54 1.62 13.62 10.98
CA SER A 54 1.86 14.37 12.23
C SER A 54 3.32 14.74 12.45
N LYS A 55 4.23 13.94 11.88
CA LYS A 55 5.69 14.16 11.93
C LYS A 55 6.35 13.58 10.68
N THR A 56 7.43 14.23 10.24
CA THR A 56 8.27 13.77 9.12
C THR A 56 9.69 13.39 9.58
N LYS A 57 10.07 13.75 10.82
CA LYS A 57 11.35 13.38 11.43
C LYS A 57 11.11 12.67 12.75
N LEU A 58 11.71 11.50 12.90
CA LEU A 58 11.44 10.56 13.97
C LEU A 58 12.73 9.93 14.49
N ALA A 59 12.72 9.50 15.74
CA ALA A 59 13.68 8.53 16.25
C ALA A 59 13.10 7.11 16.19
N VAL A 60 13.96 6.09 16.14
CA VAL A 60 13.53 4.69 16.30
C VAL A 60 12.71 4.56 17.58
N ASN A 61 11.61 3.80 17.54
CA ASN A 61 10.57 3.67 18.57
C ASN A 61 9.60 4.85 18.69
N GLU A 62 9.80 5.95 18.01
CA GLU A 62 8.85 7.06 18.05
C GLU A 62 7.61 6.74 17.21
N GLU A 63 6.45 7.13 17.72
CA GLU A 63 5.17 6.95 17.08
C GLU A 63 4.70 8.24 16.41
N PHE A 64 3.98 8.09 15.30
CA PHE A 64 3.35 9.19 14.58
C PHE A 64 2.07 8.72 13.92
N GLU A 65 1.24 9.67 13.54
CA GLU A 65 -0.04 9.38 12.91
C GLU A 65 -0.08 9.88 11.47
N VAL A 66 -0.76 9.11 10.63
CA VAL A 66 -1.19 9.52 9.30
C VAL A 66 -2.71 9.53 9.30
N THR A 67 -3.29 10.70 9.10
CA THR A 67 -4.73 10.91 9.10
C THR A 67 -5.19 11.47 7.76
N GLY A 68 -6.47 11.35 7.46
CA GLY A 68 -7.05 11.91 6.23
C GLY A 68 -8.43 11.37 5.98
N ALA A 69 -8.96 11.76 4.84
CA ALA A 69 -10.22 11.24 4.33
C ALA A 69 -10.02 10.74 2.90
N PHE A 70 -10.95 9.92 2.47
CA PHE A 70 -11.03 9.49 1.08
C PHE A 70 -12.48 9.32 0.64
N HIS A 71 -12.68 9.56 -0.64
CA HIS A 71 -13.94 9.35 -1.34
C HIS A 71 -13.80 8.18 -2.32
N LEU A 72 -14.79 7.29 -2.37
CA LEU A 72 -14.85 6.26 -3.40
C LEU A 72 -15.68 6.78 -4.57
N MET A 73 -15.06 6.88 -5.75
CA MET A 73 -15.71 7.40 -6.95
C MET A 73 -16.90 6.54 -7.37
N THR A 74 -17.98 7.21 -7.85
CA THR A 74 -19.17 6.51 -8.35
C THR A 74 -18.92 5.80 -9.68
N ASP A 75 -18.10 6.42 -10.58
CA ASP A 75 -17.68 5.83 -11.87
C ASP A 75 -16.45 4.91 -11.68
N TRP A 76 -16.61 3.90 -10.84
CA TRP A 76 -15.55 2.91 -10.58
C TRP A 76 -15.21 2.11 -11.83
N PRO A 77 -13.92 1.93 -12.20
CA PRO A 77 -13.55 1.24 -13.43
C PRO A 77 -13.95 -0.23 -13.42
N ASP A 78 -14.52 -0.73 -14.51
CA ASP A 78 -14.90 -2.15 -14.67
C ASP A 78 -13.71 -3.11 -14.58
N ALA A 79 -12.51 -2.62 -14.94
CA ALA A 79 -11.26 -3.38 -14.86
C ALA A 79 -10.76 -3.59 -13.42
N VAL A 80 -11.36 -2.93 -12.44
CA VAL A 80 -10.96 -2.96 -11.03
C VAL A 80 -11.99 -3.72 -10.22
N ALA A 81 -11.56 -4.70 -9.42
CA ALA A 81 -12.46 -5.41 -8.53
C ALA A 81 -13.23 -4.43 -7.62
N PRO A 82 -14.51 -4.66 -7.38
CA PRO A 82 -15.31 -3.80 -6.52
C PRO A 82 -14.76 -3.78 -5.08
N PRO A 83 -14.94 -2.68 -4.34
CA PRO A 83 -14.41 -2.53 -2.97
C PRO A 83 -15.24 -3.30 -1.93
N ASP A 84 -15.50 -4.60 -2.19
CA ASP A 84 -16.28 -5.46 -1.31
C ASP A 84 -15.48 -5.96 -0.11
N VAL A 85 -14.17 -6.13 -0.28
CA VAL A 85 -13.24 -6.50 0.79
C VAL A 85 -12.00 -5.62 0.69
N VAL A 86 -11.78 -4.74 1.66
CA VAL A 86 -10.68 -3.81 1.67
C VAL A 86 -9.88 -3.83 2.97
N PHE A 87 -8.65 -3.35 2.89
CA PHE A 87 -7.76 -3.15 4.04
C PHE A 87 -7.21 -1.74 4.01
N VAL A 88 -7.23 -1.06 5.15
CA VAL A 88 -6.51 0.20 5.34
C VAL A 88 -5.09 -0.11 5.81
N SER A 89 -4.11 0.39 5.10
CA SER A 89 -2.70 0.08 5.33
C SER A 89 -1.80 1.26 4.94
N THR A 90 -0.50 1.00 4.99
CA THR A 90 0.53 1.87 4.43
C THR A 90 1.40 1.07 3.47
N VAL A 91 1.93 1.74 2.46
CA VAL A 91 3.03 1.21 1.63
C VAL A 91 4.31 1.95 2.02
N SER A 92 5.32 1.18 2.37
CA SER A 92 6.67 1.66 2.63
C SER A 92 7.69 0.62 2.14
N PRO A 93 8.87 1.03 1.68
CA PRO A 93 9.92 0.09 1.30
C PRO A 93 10.46 -0.64 2.53
N GLY A 94 10.42 -1.98 2.50
CA GLY A 94 10.96 -2.83 3.55
C GLY A 94 10.30 -2.66 4.94
N PRO A 95 10.91 -3.20 5.99
CA PRO A 95 10.38 -3.12 7.36
C PRO A 95 10.80 -1.84 8.07
N THR A 96 10.62 -0.68 7.45
CA THR A 96 11.07 0.61 8.00
C THR A 96 10.13 1.17 9.06
N LEU A 97 8.86 0.84 8.96
CA LEU A 97 7.80 1.23 9.88
C LEU A 97 6.98 0.02 10.32
N THR A 98 6.43 0.10 11.51
CA THR A 98 5.49 -0.89 12.03
C THR A 98 4.15 -0.21 12.29
N ARG A 99 3.08 -0.75 11.69
CA ARG A 99 1.73 -0.27 11.98
C ARG A 99 1.30 -0.79 13.36
N ILE A 100 0.95 0.13 14.24
CA ILE A 100 0.45 -0.17 15.59
C ILE A 100 -1.06 -0.34 15.54
N GLU A 101 -1.75 0.67 14.98
CA GLU A 101 -3.20 0.72 14.91
C GLU A 101 -3.66 1.30 13.58
N SER A 102 -4.89 0.96 13.19
CA SER A 102 -5.59 1.55 12.07
C SER A 102 -7.07 1.73 12.42
N TYR A 103 -7.61 2.86 12.02
CA TYR A 103 -8.99 3.23 12.25
C TYR A 103 -9.63 3.69 10.95
N LEU A 104 -10.92 3.42 10.81
CA LEU A 104 -11.76 3.95 9.76
C LEU A 104 -13.05 4.46 10.40
N ASN A 105 -13.38 5.75 10.20
CA ASN A 105 -14.48 6.43 10.87
C ASN A 105 -14.46 6.24 12.39
N GLU A 106 -13.27 6.33 13.01
CA GLU A 106 -12.98 6.12 14.44
C GLU A 106 -13.20 4.67 14.92
N GLU A 107 -13.63 3.75 14.07
CA GLU A 107 -13.73 2.34 14.42
C GLU A 107 -12.42 1.60 14.15
N PRO A 108 -11.97 0.70 15.02
CA PRO A 108 -10.74 -0.06 14.80
C PRO A 108 -10.79 -0.90 13.53
N ALA A 109 -9.88 -0.62 12.59
CA ALA A 109 -9.79 -1.28 11.30
C ALA A 109 -8.66 -2.33 11.27
N ARG A 110 -8.64 -3.23 12.26
CA ARG A 110 -7.59 -4.26 12.41
C ARG A 110 -7.71 -5.40 11.41
N GLN A 111 -8.87 -5.56 10.81
CA GLN A 111 -9.24 -6.66 9.93
C GLN A 111 -9.73 -6.12 8.58
N SER A 112 -9.99 -7.01 7.62
CA SER A 112 -10.61 -6.63 6.36
C SER A 112 -12.06 -6.20 6.54
N PHE A 113 -12.50 -5.23 5.74
CA PHE A 113 -13.89 -4.82 5.68
C PHE A 113 -14.65 -5.67 4.67
N THR A 114 -15.95 -5.83 4.87
CA THR A 114 -16.80 -6.55 3.92
C THR A 114 -17.05 -5.74 2.67
N LYS A 115 -17.30 -4.45 2.82
CA LYS A 115 -17.67 -3.58 1.71
C LYS A 115 -17.52 -2.12 2.09
N LEU A 116 -16.98 -1.32 1.16
CA LEU A 116 -17.11 0.14 1.17
C LEU A 116 -18.09 0.55 0.06
N GLU A 117 -18.83 1.62 0.32
CA GLU A 117 -19.88 2.11 -0.57
C GLU A 117 -19.31 3.14 -1.56
N LEU A 118 -19.58 2.97 -2.85
CA LEU A 118 -19.22 3.95 -3.87
C LEU A 118 -19.99 5.27 -3.66
N GLY A 119 -19.40 6.40 -4.04
CA GLY A 119 -19.97 7.73 -3.84
C GLY A 119 -20.01 8.16 -2.37
N ARG A 120 -19.18 7.55 -1.49
CA ARG A 120 -19.20 7.83 -0.07
C ARG A 120 -17.81 8.16 0.46
N ASP A 121 -17.79 8.89 1.56
CA ASP A 121 -16.60 9.37 2.24
C ASP A 121 -16.31 8.55 3.49
N TYR A 122 -15.01 8.39 3.74
CA TYR A 122 -14.48 7.71 4.92
C TYR A 122 -13.28 8.49 5.46
N ARG A 123 -13.13 8.52 6.78
CA ARG A 123 -11.95 9.09 7.45
C ARG A 123 -11.07 7.98 7.97
N PHE A 124 -9.77 8.09 7.74
CA PHE A 124 -8.80 7.11 8.24
C PHE A 124 -7.82 7.75 9.23
N ARG A 125 -7.32 6.92 10.14
CA ARG A 125 -6.21 7.23 11.03
C ARG A 125 -5.34 5.99 11.19
N LEU A 126 -4.05 6.14 10.90
CA LEU A 126 -3.04 5.09 11.01
C LEU A 126 -2.01 5.52 12.04
N VAL A 127 -1.76 4.68 13.04
CA VAL A 127 -0.69 4.89 14.03
C VAL A 127 0.48 4.01 13.63
N LEU A 128 1.61 4.64 13.36
CA LEU A 128 2.83 4.02 12.87
C LEU A 128 3.96 4.26 13.87
N LYS A 129 4.88 3.30 13.95
CA LYS A 129 6.08 3.35 14.80
C LYS A 129 7.32 3.19 13.96
N ALA A 130 8.29 4.09 14.13
CA ALA A 130 9.56 4.04 13.44
C ALA A 130 10.40 2.84 13.89
N ARG A 131 10.91 2.05 12.92
CA ARG A 131 11.60 0.78 13.22
C ARG A 131 13.06 0.79 12.80
N THR A 132 13.37 1.24 11.59
CA THR A 132 14.74 1.26 11.10
C THR A 132 15.13 2.66 10.67
N PRO A 133 16.38 3.09 10.92
CA PRO A 133 16.85 4.41 10.48
C PRO A 133 16.94 4.47 8.95
N GLY A 134 16.76 5.66 8.42
CA GLY A 134 16.81 5.97 6.99
C GLY A 134 15.71 6.93 6.57
N THR A 135 15.75 7.35 5.32
CA THR A 135 14.71 8.19 4.71
C THR A 135 13.87 7.33 3.77
N VAL A 136 12.56 7.31 3.98
CA VAL A 136 11.62 6.50 3.20
C VAL A 136 10.41 7.31 2.80
N HIS A 137 9.89 7.04 1.60
CA HIS A 137 8.62 7.60 1.15
C HIS A 137 7.49 6.66 1.52
N ILE A 138 6.48 7.15 2.23
CA ILE A 138 5.36 6.33 2.71
C ILE A 138 4.04 6.90 2.25
N HIS A 139 3.07 6.01 2.00
CA HIS A 139 1.74 6.35 1.51
C HIS A 139 0.67 5.65 2.35
N PRO A 140 -0.44 6.32 2.70
CA PRO A 140 -1.65 5.63 3.09
C PRO A 140 -2.23 4.87 1.89
N THR A 141 -2.82 3.71 2.13
CA THR A 141 -3.37 2.88 1.06
C THR A 141 -4.68 2.22 1.43
N ILE A 142 -5.53 2.08 0.43
CA ILE A 142 -6.71 1.23 0.47
C ILE A 142 -6.43 0.02 -0.42
N ALA A 143 -6.16 -1.13 0.18
CA ALA A 143 -5.92 -2.36 -0.56
C ALA A 143 -7.25 -3.08 -0.82
N VAL A 144 -7.60 -3.24 -2.09
CA VAL A 144 -8.82 -3.91 -2.53
C VAL A 144 -8.49 -5.35 -2.93
N LYS A 145 -9.21 -6.32 -2.38
CA LYS A 145 -9.03 -7.73 -2.73
C LYS A 145 -9.28 -7.95 -4.21
N GLY A 146 -8.27 -8.44 -4.92
CA GLY A 146 -8.33 -8.69 -6.37
C GLY A 146 -7.79 -7.56 -7.24
N SER A 147 -7.56 -6.35 -6.70
CA SER A 147 -7.01 -5.21 -7.46
C SER A 147 -5.71 -4.64 -6.86
N GLY A 148 -5.36 -5.03 -5.63
CA GLY A 148 -4.16 -4.54 -4.98
C GLY A 148 -4.35 -3.24 -4.20
N ALA A 149 -3.26 -2.51 -3.98
CA ALA A 149 -3.24 -1.30 -3.17
C ALA A 149 -3.54 -0.06 -4.03
N LEU A 150 -4.51 0.73 -3.63
CA LEU A 150 -4.80 2.05 -4.17
C LEU A 150 -4.07 3.07 -3.28
N VAL A 151 -3.10 3.75 -3.87
CA VAL A 151 -2.09 4.52 -3.14
C VAL A 151 -2.51 5.98 -3.00
N GLY A 152 -2.50 6.48 -1.78
CA GLY A 152 -2.76 7.89 -1.47
C GLY A 152 -1.51 8.77 -1.52
N PRO A 153 -1.65 10.06 -1.18
CA PRO A 153 -0.55 11.02 -1.13
C PRO A 153 0.55 10.54 -0.18
N GLY A 154 1.80 10.61 -0.63
CA GLY A 154 2.95 10.15 0.15
C GLY A 154 3.79 11.29 0.71
N GLU A 155 4.55 10.99 1.77
CA GLU A 155 5.47 11.93 2.41
C GLU A 155 6.79 11.25 2.73
N TRP A 156 7.87 12.03 2.70
CA TRP A 156 9.20 11.59 3.08
C TRP A 156 9.38 11.60 4.60
N ILE A 157 9.64 10.42 5.16
CA ILE A 157 9.88 10.26 6.60
C ILE A 157 11.34 9.93 6.84
N GLU A 158 12.01 10.76 7.64
CA GLU A 158 13.38 10.58 8.09
C GLU A 158 13.38 9.95 9.48
N THR A 159 13.96 8.77 9.62
CA THR A 159 14.13 8.08 10.92
C THR A 159 15.59 8.05 11.31
N THR A 160 15.91 8.48 12.53
CA THR A 160 17.24 8.46 13.13
C THR A 160 17.34 7.44 14.26
N GLY A 161 18.56 7.04 14.64
CA GLY A 161 18.82 6.10 15.74
C GLY A 161 19.39 4.77 15.29
N ASN A 162 19.19 3.71 16.08
CA ASN A 162 19.71 2.38 15.77
C ASN A 162 18.54 1.38 15.70
N ALA A 163 18.47 0.59 14.62
CA ALA A 163 17.45 -0.44 14.45
C ALA A 163 17.47 -1.52 15.55
N ALA A 164 18.61 -1.76 16.20
CA ALA A 164 18.72 -2.70 17.31
C ALA A 164 17.98 -2.24 18.59
N ASP A 165 17.70 -0.94 18.71
CA ASP A 165 16.97 -0.37 19.85
C ASP A 165 15.46 -0.50 19.70
N PHE A 166 14.99 -0.96 18.52
CA PHE A 166 13.56 -1.11 18.29
C PHE A 166 12.96 -2.17 19.21
N ALA A 167 11.88 -1.83 19.88
CA ALA A 167 11.09 -2.74 20.70
C ALA A 167 9.58 -2.54 20.45
N PHE A 168 8.85 -3.65 20.44
CA PHE A 168 7.41 -3.63 20.29
C PHE A 168 6.75 -4.30 21.52
N PRO A 169 6.65 -3.58 22.67
CA PRO A 169 6.00 -4.11 23.85
C PRO A 169 4.49 -4.24 23.63
N LEU A 170 3.92 -5.33 24.12
CA LEU A 170 2.49 -5.60 24.02
C LEU A 170 2.00 -6.21 25.33
N THR A 171 0.79 -5.81 25.76
CA THR A 171 0.05 -6.52 26.81
C THR A 171 -1.11 -7.26 26.15
N THR A 172 -1.17 -8.57 26.33
CA THR A 172 -2.24 -9.41 25.78
C THR A 172 -3.57 -9.14 26.46
N LEU A 173 -4.68 -9.56 25.87
CA LEU A 173 -6.01 -9.48 26.49
C LEU A 173 -6.09 -10.27 27.81
N THR A 174 -5.20 -11.24 28.01
CA THR A 174 -5.12 -12.03 29.25
C THR A 174 -4.20 -11.41 30.31
N GLY A 175 -3.67 -10.18 30.05
CA GLY A 175 -2.80 -9.46 30.96
C GLY A 175 -1.33 -9.86 30.91
N GLN A 176 -0.92 -10.79 30.04
CA GLN A 176 0.49 -11.14 29.86
C GLN A 176 1.23 -9.98 29.19
N ARG A 177 2.30 -9.50 29.82
CA ARG A 177 3.20 -8.49 29.26
C ARG A 177 4.28 -9.16 28.41
N ILE A 178 4.31 -8.83 27.14
CA ILE A 178 5.35 -9.23 26.18
C ILE A 178 6.28 -8.02 26.03
N PRO A 179 7.57 -8.10 26.40
CA PRO A 179 8.49 -6.97 26.31
C PRO A 179 8.77 -6.53 24.87
N ASP A 180 8.85 -7.51 23.96
CA ASP A 180 9.05 -7.27 22.55
C ASP A 180 8.38 -8.38 21.73
N LEU A 181 7.41 -7.98 20.92
CA LEU A 181 6.66 -8.91 20.05
C LEU A 181 7.52 -9.52 18.94
N GLN A 182 8.58 -8.83 18.49
CA GLN A 182 9.44 -9.33 17.41
C GLN A 182 10.26 -10.55 17.83
N THR A 183 10.69 -10.58 19.07
CA THR A 183 11.52 -11.66 19.61
C THR A 183 10.68 -12.68 20.39
N TYR A 184 9.39 -12.43 20.57
CA TYR A 184 8.50 -13.30 21.31
C TYR A 184 8.41 -14.69 20.66
N GLY A 185 8.70 -15.73 21.43
CA GLY A 185 8.71 -17.11 20.96
C GLY A 185 9.91 -17.51 20.10
N LEU A 186 10.80 -16.58 19.71
CA LEU A 186 11.92 -16.87 18.82
C LEU A 186 12.89 -17.92 19.44
N ALA A 187 13.22 -17.80 20.72
CA ALA A 187 14.07 -18.76 21.41
C ALA A 187 13.46 -20.16 21.42
N ASN A 188 12.15 -20.26 21.62
CA ASN A 188 11.42 -21.52 21.55
C ASN A 188 11.42 -22.11 20.15
N ALA A 189 11.13 -21.28 19.13
CA ALA A 189 11.19 -21.71 17.73
C ALA A 189 12.59 -22.21 17.34
N ILE A 190 13.65 -21.48 17.72
CA ILE A 190 15.04 -21.91 17.48
C ILE A 190 15.32 -23.25 18.18
N GLY A 191 14.88 -23.40 19.43
CA GLY A 191 15.06 -24.66 20.19
C GLY A 191 14.45 -25.84 19.43
N TRP A 192 13.23 -25.74 18.96
CA TRP A 192 12.58 -26.79 18.17
C TRP A 192 13.31 -27.06 16.84
N HIS A 193 13.74 -26.02 16.13
CA HIS A 193 14.51 -26.20 14.88
C HIS A 193 15.84 -26.96 15.15
N VAL A 194 16.56 -26.64 16.22
CA VAL A 194 17.77 -27.31 16.59
C VAL A 194 17.52 -28.81 16.87
N ILE A 195 16.48 -29.15 17.63
CA ILE A 195 16.06 -30.53 17.90
C ILE A 195 15.83 -31.28 16.58
N TRP A 196 15.03 -30.70 15.65
CA TRP A 196 14.76 -31.37 14.37
C TRP A 196 15.98 -31.49 13.47
N ILE A 197 16.86 -30.49 13.45
CA ILE A 197 18.11 -30.51 12.69
C ILE A 197 19.02 -31.63 13.25
N VAL A 198 19.15 -31.75 14.57
CA VAL A 198 19.96 -32.79 15.22
C VAL A 198 19.41 -34.18 14.89
N LEU A 199 18.10 -34.38 15.01
CA LEU A 199 17.47 -35.67 14.64
C LEU A 199 17.68 -36.02 13.17
N ALA A 200 17.50 -35.06 12.28
CA ALA A 200 17.74 -35.22 10.85
C ALA A 200 19.22 -35.54 10.57
N ALA A 201 20.16 -34.88 11.24
CA ALA A 201 21.57 -35.12 11.11
C ALA A 201 21.94 -36.55 11.59
N ILE A 202 21.41 -37.00 12.73
CA ILE A 202 21.61 -38.38 13.24
C ILE A 202 21.12 -39.40 12.21
N TRP A 203 19.94 -39.19 11.64
CA TRP A 203 19.37 -40.03 10.61
C TRP A 203 20.21 -40.07 9.33
N LEU A 204 20.63 -38.91 8.85
CA LEU A 204 21.47 -38.79 7.67
C LEU A 204 22.86 -39.50 7.91
N LEU A 205 23.49 -39.27 9.04
CA LEU A 205 24.77 -39.89 9.40
C LEU A 205 24.63 -41.39 9.49
N PHE A 206 23.55 -41.91 10.06
CA PHE A 206 23.30 -43.35 10.12
C PHE A 206 23.31 -43.99 8.72
N TRP A 207 22.74 -43.30 7.71
CA TRP A 207 22.73 -43.80 6.33
C TRP A 207 24.03 -43.50 5.57
N LEU A 208 24.71 -42.38 5.81
CA LEU A 208 25.96 -42.03 5.13
C LEU A 208 27.12 -42.96 5.41
N VAL A 209 27.19 -43.60 6.59
CA VAL A 209 28.21 -44.58 6.92
C VAL A 209 27.92 -45.97 6.32
N ARG A 210 26.82 -46.12 5.59
CA ARG A 210 26.40 -47.36 4.96
C ARG A 210 26.59 -47.31 3.45
N PRO A 211 26.57 -48.45 2.74
CA PRO A 211 26.59 -48.46 1.30
C PRO A 211 25.44 -47.64 0.72
N LEU A 212 25.77 -46.64 -0.08
CA LEU A 212 24.76 -45.77 -0.75
C LEU A 212 24.35 -46.35 -2.11
N LEU A 213 23.65 -45.59 -2.91
CA LEU A 213 22.91 -45.93 -4.12
C LEU A 213 23.57 -47.01 -5.01
N LEU A 214 24.82 -46.83 -5.48
CA LEU A 214 25.45 -47.73 -6.43
C LEU A 214 25.78 -49.10 -5.84
N PRO A 215 26.38 -49.23 -4.65
CA PRO A 215 26.57 -50.54 -4.03
C PRO A 215 25.28 -51.28 -3.71
N ARG A 216 24.22 -50.56 -3.36
CA ARG A 216 22.91 -51.17 -3.11
C ARG A 216 22.26 -51.66 -4.41
N TRP A 217 22.34 -50.88 -5.49
CA TRP A 217 21.85 -51.31 -6.79
C TRP A 217 22.59 -52.59 -7.28
N ILE A 218 23.91 -52.65 -7.13
CA ILE A 218 24.69 -53.83 -7.45
C ILE A 218 24.27 -55.05 -6.57
N ALA A 219 23.95 -54.83 -5.30
CA ALA A 219 23.48 -55.91 -4.43
C ALA A 219 22.11 -56.45 -4.87
N LEU A 220 21.19 -55.52 -5.28
CA LEU A 220 19.88 -55.86 -5.84
C LEU A 220 20.03 -56.73 -7.12
N THR A 221 20.83 -56.25 -8.06
CA THR A 221 21.05 -56.98 -9.34
C THR A 221 21.71 -58.35 -9.16
N LYS A 222 22.34 -58.59 -8.01
CA LYS A 222 22.95 -59.87 -7.64
C LYS A 222 22.05 -60.74 -6.75
N GLY A 223 20.76 -60.39 -6.57
CA GLY A 223 19.79 -61.15 -5.75
C GLY A 223 20.13 -61.18 -4.24
N ARG A 224 20.85 -60.14 -3.73
CA ARG A 224 21.23 -60.04 -2.31
C ARG A 224 20.38 -58.99 -1.60
N GLU A 225 19.08 -59.07 -1.75
CA GLU A 225 18.11 -58.12 -1.22
C GLU A 225 18.08 -58.08 0.31
N ASP A 226 18.18 -59.27 0.92
CA ASP A 226 18.18 -59.44 2.39
C ASP A 226 19.36 -58.72 3.09
N ALA A 227 20.44 -58.43 2.35
CA ALA A 227 21.59 -57.71 2.88
C ALA A 227 21.40 -56.17 2.89
N LEU A 228 20.34 -55.65 2.30
CA LEU A 228 20.14 -54.21 2.15
C LEU A 228 19.54 -53.56 3.39
N ILE A 229 18.60 -54.26 4.04
CA ILE A 229 17.93 -53.80 5.26
C ILE A 229 17.94 -54.94 6.26
N GLY A 230 18.73 -54.80 7.33
CA GLY A 230 18.79 -55.79 8.40
C GLY A 230 17.87 -55.44 9.58
N LEU A 231 17.69 -56.38 10.50
CA LEU A 231 16.90 -56.16 11.73
C LEU A 231 17.38 -54.94 12.53
N ARG A 232 18.69 -54.67 12.49
CA ARG A 232 19.26 -53.47 13.13
C ARG A 232 18.76 -52.16 12.48
N ASP A 233 18.59 -52.18 11.18
CA ASP A 233 18.08 -50.97 10.45
C ASP A 233 16.62 -50.71 10.77
N VAL A 234 15.85 -51.79 10.81
CA VAL A 234 14.43 -51.71 11.22
C VAL A 234 14.30 -51.23 12.66
N GLY A 235 15.15 -51.78 13.57
CA GLY A 235 15.17 -51.35 14.97
C GLY A 235 15.50 -49.86 15.13
N VAL A 236 16.52 -49.36 14.42
CA VAL A 236 16.90 -47.96 14.47
C VAL A 236 15.80 -47.07 13.86
N ALA A 237 15.21 -47.45 12.71
CA ALA A 237 14.12 -46.71 12.09
C ALA A 237 12.90 -46.66 13.01
N LEU A 238 12.50 -47.77 13.62
CA LEU A 238 11.39 -47.84 14.55
C LEU A 238 11.63 -46.94 15.79
N SER A 239 12.84 -47.08 16.38
CA SER A 239 13.22 -46.26 17.54
C SER A 239 13.17 -44.75 17.22
N LEU A 240 13.71 -44.34 16.07
CA LEU A 240 13.65 -42.95 15.65
C LEU A 240 12.22 -42.48 15.40
N THR A 241 11.38 -43.32 14.78
CA THR A 241 9.95 -43.02 14.59
C THR A 241 9.23 -42.80 15.93
N VAL A 242 9.49 -43.69 16.92
CA VAL A 242 8.89 -43.53 18.26
C VAL A 242 9.35 -42.20 18.91
N VAL A 243 10.64 -41.88 18.82
CA VAL A 243 11.18 -40.61 19.35
C VAL A 243 10.57 -39.42 18.67
N VAL A 244 10.45 -39.43 17.33
CA VAL A 244 9.79 -38.34 16.57
C VAL A 244 8.35 -38.20 16.99
N LEU A 245 7.57 -39.27 17.08
CA LEU A 245 6.17 -39.20 17.52
C LEU A 245 6.04 -38.69 18.96
N ALA A 246 6.89 -39.14 19.86
CA ALA A 246 6.93 -38.68 21.25
C ALA A 246 7.22 -37.16 21.33
N LEU A 247 8.17 -36.67 20.53
CA LEU A 247 8.49 -35.25 20.45
C LEU A 247 7.37 -34.43 19.82
N VAL A 248 6.70 -34.96 18.78
CA VAL A 248 5.55 -34.26 18.14
C VAL A 248 4.39 -34.15 19.12
N PHE A 249 3.94 -35.26 19.72
CA PHE A 249 2.79 -35.24 20.61
C PHE A 249 3.11 -34.57 21.97
N GLY A 250 4.29 -34.86 22.53
CA GLY A 250 4.74 -34.20 23.76
C GLY A 250 4.98 -32.70 23.57
N GLY A 251 5.60 -32.33 22.47
CA GLY A 251 5.80 -30.94 22.10
C GLY A 251 4.49 -30.20 21.86
N TYR A 252 3.54 -30.82 21.16
CA TYR A 252 2.20 -30.25 20.98
C TYR A 252 1.49 -30.02 22.34
N ALA A 253 1.50 -31.01 23.21
CA ALA A 253 0.89 -30.89 24.54
C ALA A 253 1.55 -29.77 25.37
N TRP A 254 2.88 -29.69 25.34
CA TRP A 254 3.65 -28.65 26.01
C TRP A 254 3.33 -27.25 25.51
N GLU A 255 3.28 -27.07 24.18
CA GLU A 255 2.96 -25.77 23.59
C GLU A 255 1.49 -25.39 23.81
N ALA A 256 0.56 -26.35 23.75
CA ALA A 256 -0.85 -26.11 24.03
C ALA A 256 -1.11 -25.67 25.48
N GLU A 257 -0.36 -26.19 26.44
CA GLU A 257 -0.43 -25.76 27.83
C GLU A 257 0.18 -24.36 28.03
N ARG A 258 1.28 -24.08 27.33
CA ARG A 258 1.97 -22.78 27.41
C ARG A 258 1.24 -21.66 26.70
N TYR A 259 0.56 -21.97 25.60
CA TYR A 259 -0.19 -21.00 24.76
C TYR A 259 -1.65 -21.45 24.60
N PRO A 260 -2.44 -21.38 25.69
CA PRO A 260 -3.82 -21.92 25.71
C PRO A 260 -4.80 -21.14 24.85
N TYR A 261 -4.43 -19.90 24.48
CA TYR A 261 -5.32 -19.03 23.69
C TYR A 261 -4.80 -18.86 22.27
N ASN A 262 -5.63 -19.23 21.31
CA ASN A 262 -5.40 -19.01 19.88
C ASN A 262 -6.39 -17.99 19.34
N VAL A 263 -5.88 -16.97 18.65
CA VAL A 263 -6.71 -16.08 17.87
C VAL A 263 -6.55 -16.48 16.39
N PRO A 264 -7.62 -16.78 15.67
CA PRO A 264 -7.54 -17.05 14.24
C PRO A 264 -6.87 -15.91 13.50
N LEU A 265 -5.95 -16.22 12.58
CA LEU A 265 -5.20 -15.21 11.80
C LEU A 265 -6.11 -14.32 10.95
N GLN A 266 -7.31 -14.81 10.61
CA GLN A 266 -8.32 -14.10 9.82
C GLN A 266 -9.69 -14.37 10.45
N SER A 267 -9.98 -13.70 11.53
CA SER A 267 -11.22 -13.87 12.26
C SER A 267 -12.19 -12.74 11.95
N GLY A 268 -12.93 -12.89 10.87
CA GLY A 268 -14.07 -12.04 10.59
C GLY A 268 -13.75 -10.78 9.78
N THR A 269 -14.80 -10.15 9.36
CA THR A 269 -14.84 -8.89 8.61
C THR A 269 -15.56 -7.85 9.45
N SER A 270 -15.02 -6.64 9.52
CA SER A 270 -15.72 -5.51 10.16
C SER A 270 -16.59 -4.82 9.12
N LYS A 271 -17.81 -4.48 9.50
CA LYS A 271 -18.66 -3.62 8.69
C LYS A 271 -18.60 -2.21 9.28
N ILE A 272 -17.98 -1.30 8.55
CA ILE A 272 -17.85 0.10 8.96
C ILE A 272 -18.77 0.94 8.06
N ALA A 273 -19.66 1.71 8.70
CA ALA A 273 -20.55 2.61 7.98
C ALA A 273 -19.77 3.79 7.39
N PRO A 274 -20.14 4.30 6.20
CA PRO A 274 -19.56 5.52 5.66
C PRO A 274 -19.89 6.72 6.56
N LEU A 275 -19.17 7.83 6.35
CA LEU A 275 -19.56 9.10 6.95
C LEU A 275 -20.98 9.49 6.49
N PRO A 276 -21.71 10.25 7.29
CA PRO A 276 -22.99 10.82 6.84
C PRO A 276 -22.82 11.49 5.49
N ALA A 277 -23.76 11.25 4.58
CA ALA A 277 -23.69 11.89 3.27
C ALA A 277 -23.74 13.40 3.44
N ALA A 278 -22.67 14.07 3.04
CA ALA A 278 -22.65 15.53 2.96
C ALA A 278 -23.40 16.00 1.69
N ASP A 279 -24.00 17.19 1.77
CA ASP A 279 -24.52 17.83 0.56
C ASP A 279 -23.33 18.22 -0.32
N PRO A 280 -23.26 17.73 -1.57
CA PRO A 280 -22.18 18.10 -2.49
C PRO A 280 -22.19 19.59 -2.86
N GLY A 281 -23.26 20.29 -2.56
CA GLY A 281 -23.43 21.71 -2.86
C GLY A 281 -23.75 22.01 -4.32
N ALA A 282 -23.11 21.29 -5.25
CA ALA A 282 -23.31 21.47 -6.68
C ALA A 282 -23.23 20.15 -7.45
N VAL A 283 -23.90 20.13 -8.60
CA VAL A 283 -23.86 19.03 -9.57
C VAL A 283 -23.08 19.45 -10.79
N PHE A 284 -22.10 18.66 -11.20
CA PHE A 284 -21.28 18.88 -12.40
C PHE A 284 -21.70 17.93 -13.52
N LYS A 285 -22.06 18.49 -14.67
CA LYS A 285 -22.26 17.74 -15.91
C LYS A 285 -21.17 18.14 -16.89
N VAL A 286 -20.16 17.28 -17.03
CA VAL A 286 -19.06 17.50 -17.97
C VAL A 286 -19.60 17.36 -19.39
N GLU A 287 -19.42 18.39 -20.20
CA GLU A 287 -19.83 18.43 -21.61
C GLU A 287 -18.64 18.12 -22.51
N LYS A 288 -17.46 18.58 -22.13
CA LYS A 288 -16.21 18.35 -22.85
C LYS A 288 -15.02 18.35 -21.90
N ALA A 289 -14.14 17.37 -22.06
CA ALA A 289 -12.85 17.35 -21.41
C ALA A 289 -11.74 17.11 -22.44
N THR A 290 -10.67 17.90 -22.38
CA THR A 290 -9.51 17.79 -23.25
C THR A 290 -8.24 17.90 -22.43
N TYR A 291 -7.21 17.19 -22.85
CA TYR A 291 -5.87 17.39 -22.35
C TYR A 291 -4.96 17.87 -23.48
N ASP A 292 -4.40 19.05 -23.30
CA ASP A 292 -3.44 19.64 -24.26
C ASP A 292 -2.04 19.10 -23.95
N VAL A 293 -1.56 18.18 -24.80
CA VAL A 293 -0.31 17.46 -24.56
C VAL A 293 0.90 18.40 -24.53
N PRO A 294 1.09 19.33 -25.49
CA PRO A 294 2.19 20.29 -25.44
C PRO A 294 2.09 21.29 -24.28
N GLY A 295 0.87 21.69 -23.95
CA GLY A 295 0.59 22.71 -22.91
C GLY A 295 0.49 22.16 -21.50
N ARG A 296 0.51 20.82 -21.32
CA ARG A 296 0.35 20.15 -20.02
C ARG A 296 -0.86 20.66 -19.25
N SER A 297 -1.99 20.79 -19.95
CA SER A 297 -3.17 21.44 -19.43
C SER A 297 -4.40 20.58 -19.64
N MET A 298 -5.11 20.30 -18.56
CA MET A 298 -6.44 19.69 -18.62
C MET A 298 -7.49 20.80 -18.63
N ARG A 299 -8.36 20.78 -19.64
CA ARG A 299 -9.46 21.74 -19.77
C ARG A 299 -10.79 21.01 -19.78
N LEU A 300 -11.66 21.40 -18.85
CA LEU A 300 -13.00 20.86 -18.65
C LEU A 300 -14.04 21.95 -18.94
N THR A 301 -15.01 21.66 -19.79
CA THR A 301 -16.22 22.48 -19.92
C THR A 301 -17.36 21.71 -19.29
N ALA A 302 -18.02 22.31 -18.30
CA ALA A 302 -19.09 21.67 -17.55
C ALA A 302 -20.24 22.65 -17.30
N LEU A 303 -21.45 22.12 -17.33
CA LEU A 303 -22.62 22.78 -16.76
C LEU A 303 -22.64 22.49 -15.26
N VAL A 304 -22.56 23.54 -14.44
CA VAL A 304 -22.58 23.43 -12.98
C VAL A 304 -23.91 24.00 -12.49
N THR A 305 -24.59 23.23 -11.65
CA THR A 305 -25.83 23.66 -11.00
C THR A 305 -25.62 23.70 -9.50
N ASN A 306 -25.79 24.86 -8.89
CA ASN A 306 -25.79 25.02 -7.44
C ASN A 306 -27.08 24.43 -6.87
N SER A 307 -27.00 23.30 -6.18
CA SER A 307 -28.12 22.65 -5.48
C SER A 307 -28.23 23.07 -4.02
N PHE A 308 -27.28 23.87 -3.54
CA PHE A 308 -27.22 24.32 -2.15
C PHE A 308 -28.04 25.62 -1.92
N THR A 309 -28.23 25.96 -0.66
CA THR A 309 -29.03 27.09 -0.24
C THR A 309 -28.27 28.42 -0.19
N LYS A 310 -26.95 28.40 -0.40
CA LYS A 310 -26.08 29.57 -0.38
C LYS A 310 -25.27 29.67 -1.67
N PRO A 311 -24.72 30.85 -1.99
CA PRO A 311 -23.77 30.99 -3.08
C PRO A 311 -22.52 30.14 -2.87
N LEU A 312 -22.02 29.52 -3.94
CA LEU A 312 -20.85 28.66 -3.93
C LEU A 312 -19.79 29.15 -4.92
N THR A 313 -18.51 29.02 -4.50
CA THR A 313 -17.36 29.34 -5.34
C THR A 313 -16.46 28.12 -5.47
N ILE A 314 -15.95 27.83 -6.67
CA ILE A 314 -15.04 26.73 -6.89
C ILE A 314 -13.65 27.08 -6.37
N GLY A 315 -13.15 26.31 -5.42
CA GLY A 315 -11.86 26.53 -4.77
C GLY A 315 -10.74 25.62 -5.23
N GLU A 316 -11.03 24.35 -5.40
CA GLU A 316 -10.00 23.34 -5.73
C GLU A 316 -10.56 22.26 -6.65
N LEU A 317 -9.66 21.65 -7.42
CA LEU A 317 -9.86 20.37 -8.09
C LEU A 317 -8.81 19.39 -7.54
N THR A 318 -9.25 18.28 -6.98
CA THR A 318 -8.35 17.22 -6.55
C THR A 318 -8.54 16.00 -7.44
N THR A 319 -7.46 15.53 -8.04
CA THR A 319 -7.44 14.31 -8.84
C THR A 319 -6.10 13.60 -8.69
N ALA A 320 -6.12 12.28 -8.58
CA ALA A 320 -4.91 11.46 -8.43
C ALA A 320 -3.97 11.94 -7.32
N ASN A 321 -4.50 12.33 -6.17
CA ASN A 321 -3.78 12.88 -5.01
C ASN A 321 -3.23 14.30 -5.18
N ILE A 322 -3.41 14.95 -6.34
CA ILE A 322 -2.92 16.31 -6.59
C ILE A 322 -4.04 17.30 -6.33
N ARG A 323 -3.70 18.39 -5.63
CA ARG A 323 -4.60 19.51 -5.34
C ARG A 323 -4.26 20.67 -6.24
N PHE A 324 -5.12 20.96 -7.22
CA PHE A 324 -5.07 22.16 -8.03
C PHE A 324 -5.89 23.26 -7.36
N VAL A 325 -5.23 24.32 -6.93
CA VAL A 325 -5.87 25.39 -6.17
C VAL A 325 -6.22 26.56 -7.09
N ASN A 326 -7.42 27.08 -6.93
CA ASN A 326 -7.93 28.18 -7.75
C ASN A 326 -7.16 29.48 -7.45
N ARG A 327 -6.53 30.00 -8.49
CA ARG A 327 -5.74 31.25 -8.45
C ARG A 327 -6.53 32.45 -7.94
N ALA A 328 -7.85 32.49 -8.18
CA ALA A 328 -8.71 33.64 -7.82
C ALA A 328 -9.17 33.61 -6.35
N LEU A 329 -8.96 32.51 -5.63
CA LEU A 329 -9.36 32.42 -4.22
C LEU A 329 -8.19 32.76 -3.30
N PRO A 330 -8.43 33.50 -2.21
CA PRO A 330 -7.44 33.66 -1.15
C PRO A 330 -7.06 32.29 -0.57
N ALA A 331 -5.78 32.08 -0.31
CA ALA A 331 -5.28 30.82 0.27
C ALA A 331 -5.97 30.44 1.59
N GLU A 332 -6.37 31.44 2.36
CA GLU A 332 -7.13 31.28 3.61
C GLU A 332 -8.52 30.66 3.38
N THR A 333 -9.19 31.05 2.26
CA THR A 333 -10.50 30.50 1.89
C THR A 333 -10.37 29.07 1.39
N ALA A 334 -9.32 28.77 0.62
CA ALA A 334 -9.07 27.45 0.08
C ALA A 334 -8.64 26.42 1.16
N GLN A 335 -8.53 26.84 2.43
CA GLN A 335 -8.13 25.98 3.56
C GLN A 335 -6.95 25.07 3.21
N ILE A 336 -5.95 25.63 2.51
CA ILE A 336 -4.77 24.89 2.12
C ILE A 336 -4.03 24.51 3.40
N ASP A 337 -4.14 23.24 3.77
CA ASP A 337 -3.41 22.72 4.90
C ASP A 337 -1.92 22.64 4.54
N ASN A 338 -1.08 23.42 5.23
CA ASN A 338 0.37 23.38 5.07
C ASN A 338 1.00 22.05 5.46
N ARG A 339 0.19 21.12 5.96
CA ARG A 339 0.59 19.77 6.34
C ARG A 339 0.33 18.74 5.24
N TYR A 340 -0.32 19.11 4.13
CA TYR A 340 -0.42 18.26 2.95
C TYR A 340 0.93 18.25 2.22
N PRO A 341 1.36 17.12 1.61
CA PRO A 341 2.63 17.05 0.88
C PRO A 341 2.76 18.16 -0.16
N ASP A 342 3.79 18.98 -0.03
CA ASP A 342 3.95 20.23 -0.81
C ASP A 342 4.12 19.97 -2.31
N ASP A 343 4.76 18.89 -2.70
CA ASP A 343 4.98 18.48 -4.08
C ASP A 343 3.70 18.01 -4.79
N LEU A 344 2.62 17.79 -4.05
CA LEU A 344 1.31 17.43 -4.55
C LEU A 344 0.30 18.60 -4.53
N ILE A 345 0.76 19.83 -4.27
CA ILE A 345 -0.08 21.04 -4.31
C ILE A 345 0.33 21.89 -5.48
N ALA A 346 -0.50 21.92 -6.53
CA ALA A 346 -0.38 22.86 -7.65
C ALA A 346 -1.01 24.20 -7.27
N ARG A 347 -0.20 25.07 -6.65
CA ARG A 347 -0.66 26.36 -6.14
C ARG A 347 -0.93 27.33 -7.29
N ASN A 348 -2.11 27.95 -7.32
CA ASN A 348 -2.52 28.91 -8.35
C ASN A 348 -2.57 28.35 -9.79
N ASP A 349 -2.69 27.06 -9.97
CA ASP A 349 -2.66 26.39 -11.27
C ASP A 349 -4.03 25.88 -11.71
N LEU A 350 -5.09 26.24 -10.97
CA LEU A 350 -6.47 26.08 -11.36
C LEU A 350 -7.04 27.44 -11.80
N ILE A 351 -7.51 27.49 -13.02
CA ILE A 351 -8.20 28.67 -13.57
C ILE A 351 -9.65 28.29 -13.84
N VAL A 352 -10.58 29.00 -13.25
CA VAL A 352 -12.01 28.81 -13.45
C VAL A 352 -12.56 30.07 -14.18
N SER A 353 -13.16 29.84 -15.35
CA SER A 353 -13.86 30.96 -16.06
C SER A 353 -15.15 31.30 -15.35
N ASN A 354 -15.55 32.57 -15.40
CA ASN A 354 -16.77 33.03 -14.74
C ASN A 354 -16.84 32.61 -13.27
N ASN A 355 -15.75 32.87 -12.55
CA ASN A 355 -15.55 32.43 -11.16
C ASN A 355 -16.34 33.26 -10.13
N GLU A 356 -17.35 33.99 -10.55
CA GLU A 356 -18.29 34.65 -9.63
C GLU A 356 -19.09 33.61 -8.85
N PRO A 357 -19.44 33.88 -7.58
CA PRO A 357 -20.25 32.96 -6.79
C PRO A 357 -21.50 32.50 -7.54
N LEU A 358 -21.74 31.21 -7.57
CA LEU A 358 -22.89 30.58 -8.19
C LEU A 358 -24.08 30.66 -7.22
N ASN A 359 -25.12 31.40 -7.54
CA ASN A 359 -26.27 31.59 -6.64
C ASN A 359 -27.08 30.28 -6.48
N PRO A 360 -27.84 30.11 -5.38
CA PRO A 360 -28.74 29.00 -5.20
C PRO A 360 -29.67 28.76 -6.39
N GLY A 361 -29.71 27.52 -6.89
CA GLY A 361 -30.52 27.14 -8.07
C GLY A 361 -29.96 27.58 -9.42
N GLU A 362 -28.89 28.36 -9.46
CA GLU A 362 -28.26 28.81 -10.69
C GLU A 362 -27.55 27.66 -11.41
N SER A 363 -27.72 27.62 -12.74
CA SER A 363 -26.94 26.73 -13.62
C SER A 363 -26.11 27.59 -14.56
N ARG A 364 -24.79 27.31 -14.60
CA ARG A 364 -23.84 28.09 -15.40
C ARG A 364 -22.87 27.17 -16.09
N GLN A 365 -22.59 27.44 -17.36
CA GLN A 365 -21.48 26.78 -18.05
C GLN A 365 -20.18 27.46 -17.63
N ILE A 366 -19.23 26.61 -17.17
CA ILE A 366 -17.89 27.03 -16.76
C ILE A 366 -16.83 26.25 -17.50
N THR A 367 -15.65 26.84 -17.57
CA THR A 367 -14.44 26.15 -18.00
C THR A 367 -13.46 26.09 -16.82
N ILE A 368 -12.98 24.90 -16.51
CA ILE A 368 -11.94 24.67 -15.51
C ILE A 368 -10.69 24.26 -16.28
N GLU A 369 -9.58 24.93 -16.01
CA GLU A 369 -8.27 24.62 -16.60
C GLU A 369 -7.28 24.36 -15.47
N ALA A 370 -6.69 23.17 -15.48
CA ALA A 370 -5.63 22.75 -14.56
C ALA A 370 -4.34 22.54 -15.33
N THR A 371 -3.32 23.38 -15.04
CA THR A 371 -2.06 23.41 -15.79
C THR A 371 -0.89 23.35 -14.81
N ASP A 372 -0.12 22.25 -14.84
CA ASP A 372 1.09 22.13 -14.04
C ASP A 372 2.01 21.04 -14.62
N ALA A 373 3.31 21.18 -14.39
CA ALA A 373 4.31 20.16 -14.73
C ALA A 373 4.09 18.83 -13.97
N VAL A 374 3.38 18.85 -12.85
CA VAL A 374 3.02 17.70 -12.04
C VAL A 374 2.28 16.61 -12.85
N TRP A 375 1.53 16.97 -13.90
CA TRP A 375 0.91 16.03 -14.82
C TRP A 375 1.91 15.03 -15.40
N GLU A 376 3.09 15.49 -15.81
CA GLU A 376 4.14 14.64 -16.36
C GLU A 376 4.97 13.98 -15.24
N THR A 377 5.31 14.76 -14.20
CA THR A 377 6.10 14.27 -13.07
C THR A 377 5.43 13.06 -12.43
N GLU A 378 4.11 13.12 -12.27
CA GLU A 378 3.29 12.03 -11.73
C GLU A 378 2.81 11.03 -12.80
N ARG A 379 3.27 11.15 -14.04
CA ARG A 379 2.93 10.25 -15.17
C ARG A 379 1.44 10.14 -15.45
N LEU A 380 0.66 11.18 -15.13
CA LEU A 380 -0.79 11.16 -15.30
C LEU A 380 -1.23 11.35 -16.74
N VAL A 381 -0.35 11.83 -17.62
CA VAL A 381 -0.65 12.00 -19.05
C VAL A 381 -1.10 10.69 -19.70
N SER A 382 -0.65 9.54 -19.17
CA SER A 382 -1.02 8.23 -19.71
C SER A 382 -2.51 7.88 -19.53
N PHE A 383 -3.29 8.63 -18.75
CA PHE A 383 -4.74 8.42 -18.68
C PHE A 383 -5.44 8.60 -20.04
N LEU A 384 -4.83 9.32 -20.98
CA LEU A 384 -5.32 9.45 -22.37
C LEU A 384 -5.29 8.15 -23.15
N THR A 385 -4.42 7.22 -22.74
CA THR A 385 -4.24 5.91 -23.36
C THR A 385 -4.81 4.77 -22.53
N ASP A 386 -5.43 5.10 -21.42
CA ASP A 386 -6.12 4.12 -20.56
C ASP A 386 -7.32 3.49 -21.30
N VAL A 387 -7.75 2.34 -20.80
CA VAL A 387 -8.80 1.51 -21.41
C VAL A 387 -10.07 2.31 -21.76
N ASP A 388 -10.43 3.26 -20.90
CA ASP A 388 -11.67 4.05 -21.05
C ASP A 388 -11.45 5.48 -21.50
N SER A 389 -10.19 5.98 -21.50
CA SER A 389 -9.87 7.40 -21.73
C SER A 389 -10.78 8.36 -20.95
N LYS A 390 -10.90 8.13 -19.65
CA LYS A 390 -11.71 8.92 -18.73
C LYS A 390 -10.87 9.50 -17.61
N PHE A 391 -11.30 10.61 -17.08
CA PHE A 391 -10.78 11.22 -15.86
C PHE A 391 -11.84 11.18 -14.75
N GLY A 392 -11.40 11.36 -13.52
CA GLY A 392 -12.25 11.57 -12.34
C GLY A 392 -11.52 12.41 -11.30
N GLY A 393 -12.27 13.01 -10.40
CA GLY A 393 -11.74 13.83 -9.33
C GLY A 393 -12.83 14.44 -8.45
N LEU A 394 -12.40 15.26 -7.48
CA LEU A 394 -13.29 16.00 -6.58
C LEU A 394 -13.11 17.50 -6.78
N VAL A 395 -14.22 18.21 -6.84
CA VAL A 395 -14.24 19.66 -6.82
C VAL A 395 -14.65 20.12 -5.42
N PHE A 396 -13.84 20.99 -4.84
CA PHE A 396 -14.12 21.60 -3.55
C PHE A 396 -14.72 22.99 -3.79
N LEU A 397 -15.94 23.16 -3.28
CA LEU A 397 -16.66 24.43 -3.33
C LEU A 397 -16.72 25.03 -1.94
N TYR A 398 -16.75 26.35 -1.87
CA TYR A 398 -16.79 27.08 -0.61
C TYR A 398 -17.99 28.03 -0.61
N ASP A 399 -18.74 28.05 0.49
CA ASP A 399 -19.79 29.05 0.70
C ASP A 399 -19.19 30.36 1.27
N ASP A 400 -20.02 31.36 1.45
CA ASP A 400 -19.68 32.69 1.98
C ASP A 400 -19.16 32.65 3.43
N ALA A 401 -19.45 31.54 4.17
CA ALA A 401 -18.95 31.31 5.49
C ALA A 401 -17.62 30.52 5.50
N GLY A 402 -17.09 30.17 4.32
CA GLY A 402 -15.90 29.33 4.17
C GLY A 402 -16.14 27.83 4.45
N GLN A 403 -17.39 27.40 4.52
CA GLN A 403 -17.71 25.99 4.63
C GLN A 403 -17.47 25.30 3.29
N ARG A 404 -16.80 24.16 3.35
CA ARG A 404 -16.41 23.36 2.19
C ARG A 404 -17.47 22.33 1.84
N HIS A 405 -17.79 22.23 0.55
CA HIS A 405 -18.62 21.20 -0.05
C HIS A 405 -17.79 20.41 -1.06
N ILE A 406 -18.04 19.12 -1.20
CA ILE A 406 -17.27 18.23 -2.05
C ILE A 406 -18.19 17.61 -3.08
N ALA A 407 -17.94 17.89 -4.36
CA ALA A 407 -18.68 17.34 -5.48
C ALA A 407 -17.78 16.47 -6.35
N GLU A 408 -18.29 15.35 -6.81
CA GLU A 408 -17.61 14.47 -7.75
C GLU A 408 -17.68 15.04 -9.17
N ILE A 409 -16.56 14.97 -9.91
CA ILE A 409 -16.50 15.34 -11.33
C ILE A 409 -15.77 14.23 -12.09
N GLY A 410 -16.23 13.94 -13.31
CA GLY A 410 -15.57 12.96 -14.17
C GLY A 410 -16.24 12.85 -15.52
N GLY A 411 -15.57 12.16 -16.43
CA GLY A 411 -16.08 11.91 -17.77
C GLY A 411 -15.00 11.53 -18.78
N PRO A 412 -15.39 11.31 -20.05
CA PRO A 412 -14.45 11.04 -21.13
C PRO A 412 -13.52 12.24 -21.37
N ILE A 413 -12.24 11.95 -21.65
CA ILE A 413 -11.23 12.98 -21.97
C ILE A 413 -10.52 12.61 -23.27
N VAL A 414 -10.23 13.62 -24.11
CA VAL A 414 -9.55 13.43 -25.38
C VAL A 414 -8.28 14.26 -25.47
N PRO A 415 -7.20 13.76 -26.08
CA PRO A 415 -5.99 14.54 -26.28
C PRO A 415 -6.24 15.68 -27.28
N SER A 416 -5.58 16.81 -27.05
CA SER A 416 -5.42 17.88 -28.02
C SER A 416 -3.95 18.20 -28.22
N PHE A 417 -3.61 18.64 -29.44
CA PHE A 417 -2.24 18.96 -29.83
C PHE A 417 -2.28 20.38 -30.40
N THR A 418 -2.31 21.38 -29.51
CA THR A 418 -2.27 22.78 -29.92
C THR A 418 -0.86 23.11 -30.42
N GLU A 419 -0.71 23.55 -31.67
CA GLU A 419 0.59 23.97 -32.17
C GLU A 419 1.09 25.18 -31.35
N ILE A 420 2.29 25.07 -30.81
CA ILE A 420 2.95 26.12 -30.01
C ILE A 420 3.10 27.44 -30.83
N GLY A 421 2.95 27.40 -32.17
CA GLY A 421 3.05 28.55 -33.06
C GLY A 421 1.91 29.57 -33.03
N ALA A 422 0.75 29.21 -32.52
CA ALA A 422 -0.41 30.10 -32.54
C ALA A 422 -0.38 31.23 -31.50
N LYS A 423 0.38 31.07 -30.42
CA LYS A 423 0.49 32.10 -29.36
C LYS A 423 1.51 33.22 -29.67
N VAL A 424 2.40 33.03 -30.65
CA VAL A 424 3.40 34.05 -31.02
C VAL A 424 2.86 35.03 -32.08
N ALA A 425 1.86 34.62 -32.87
CA ALA A 425 1.32 35.46 -33.94
C ALA A 425 0.25 36.49 -33.50
N GLY A 426 -0.24 36.39 -32.26
CA GLY A 426 -1.28 37.31 -31.74
C GLY A 426 -0.79 38.50 -30.92
N GLY A 427 0.55 38.67 -30.80
CA GLY A 427 1.15 39.72 -29.96
C GLY A 427 1.77 40.92 -30.70
N ALA A 428 1.49 41.09 -32.00
CA ALA A 428 1.99 42.22 -32.78
C ALA A 428 0.84 42.77 -33.62
N GLN A 429 -0.05 43.56 -33.03
CA GLN A 429 -0.81 44.66 -33.64
C GLN A 429 -1.11 45.71 -32.58
#